data_dd308df06aee34849a6a884a587cae35
#
_entry.id   dd308df06aee34849a6a884a587cae35
#
_cell.length_a   1.000
_cell.length_b   1.000
_cell.length_c   1.000
_cell.angle_alpha   90.00
_cell.angle_beta   90.00
_cell.angle_gamma   90.00
#
_symmetry.space_group_name_H-M   'P 1'
#
loop_
_entity.id
_entity.type
_entity.pdbx_description
1 polymer ?
#
loop_
_entity_poly.entity_id
_entity_poly.type
_entity_poly.pdbx_seq_one_letter_code
_entity_poly.pdbx_strand_id
1 'polypeptide(L)'
;MARAFTLTADGGSRGNPGPAGYGAVVSEDGKIVAELYDYIGVATNNVAEYQGLIAGLTHIHSLDPEATVEVQMDSKLVVEQMSGRWQIKHSNMRELAAQARAAHTPSLVKYSWIPRDLNSHADRLANKALDNESGGSESHVPVQINYLTDRLRSDEVPTTIYLIRHGETPMTPERRFSGSSHN
;
A
#
# COMPACT_ATOMS: atom_id res chain seq x y z
N MET A 1 -1.64 23.64 -2.17
CA MET A 1 -1.14 23.08 -3.45
C MET A 1 -1.59 21.64 -3.52
N ALA A 2 -2.09 21.17 -4.66
CA ALA A 2 -2.45 19.75 -4.81
C ALA A 2 -1.18 18.89 -4.68
N ARG A 3 -1.27 17.80 -3.93
CA ARG A 3 -0.18 16.84 -3.75
C ARG A 3 0.05 16.04 -5.02
N ALA A 4 1.26 15.55 -5.20
CA ALA A 4 1.62 14.72 -6.35
C ALA A 4 2.29 13.44 -5.86
N PHE A 5 1.71 12.29 -6.22
CA PHE A 5 2.23 10.99 -5.84
C PHE A 5 2.71 10.18 -7.03
N THR A 6 3.71 9.36 -6.80
CA THR A 6 4.09 8.25 -7.69
C THR A 6 3.64 6.95 -7.03
N LEU A 7 2.92 6.13 -7.77
CA LEU A 7 2.50 4.78 -7.36
C LEU A 7 3.20 3.75 -8.23
N THR A 8 4.00 2.88 -7.63
CA THR A 8 4.45 1.64 -8.27
C THR A 8 3.69 0.46 -7.69
N ALA A 9 3.25 -0.46 -8.54
CA ALA A 9 2.51 -1.65 -8.11
C ALA A 9 2.93 -2.86 -8.92
N ASP A 10 2.88 -4.02 -8.28
CA ASP A 10 3.15 -5.32 -8.89
C ASP A 10 2.21 -6.37 -8.29
N GLY A 11 1.97 -7.44 -9.02
CA GLY A 11 1.19 -8.57 -8.56
C GLY A 11 1.73 -9.87 -9.12
N GLY A 12 1.69 -10.91 -8.30
CA GLY A 12 2.18 -12.22 -8.69
C GLY A 12 1.28 -13.36 -8.25
N SER A 13 1.36 -14.48 -8.95
CA SER A 13 0.74 -15.73 -8.55
C SER A 13 1.69 -16.92 -8.72
N ARG A 14 1.69 -17.83 -7.75
CA ARG A 14 2.43 -19.11 -7.82
C ARG A 14 1.57 -20.15 -8.53
N GLY A 15 1.59 -20.13 -9.84
CA GLY A 15 0.65 -20.76 -10.75
C GLY A 15 -0.34 -19.72 -11.31
N ASN A 16 -1.06 -20.07 -12.39
CA ASN A 16 -1.95 -19.10 -13.05
C ASN A 16 -3.26 -19.75 -13.53
N PRO A 17 -4.31 -19.87 -12.65
CA PRO A 17 -4.40 -19.32 -11.28
C PRO A 17 -3.61 -20.12 -10.25
N GLY A 18 -3.28 -19.46 -9.12
CA GLY A 18 -2.59 -20.02 -7.97
C GLY A 18 -2.58 -19.05 -6.78
N PRO A 19 -1.92 -19.40 -5.66
CA PRO A 19 -1.71 -18.47 -4.57
C PRO A 19 -1.16 -17.14 -5.10
N ALA A 20 -1.83 -16.04 -4.79
CA ALA A 20 -1.57 -14.73 -5.39
C ALA A 20 -1.46 -13.63 -4.34
N GLY A 21 -0.64 -12.64 -4.60
CA GLY A 21 -0.44 -11.48 -3.75
C GLY A 21 0.02 -10.27 -4.56
N TYR A 22 -0.08 -9.11 -3.96
CA TYR A 22 0.36 -7.85 -4.57
C TYR A 22 1.25 -7.05 -3.65
N GLY A 23 2.00 -6.13 -4.24
CA GLY A 23 2.74 -5.07 -3.58
C GLY A 23 2.48 -3.73 -4.25
N ALA A 24 2.42 -2.66 -3.46
CA ALA A 24 2.31 -1.29 -3.95
C ALA A 24 3.15 -0.35 -3.08
N VAL A 25 3.82 0.59 -3.72
CA VAL A 25 4.63 1.61 -3.07
C VAL A 25 4.14 2.99 -3.49
N VAL A 26 3.78 3.80 -2.52
CA VAL A 26 3.37 5.20 -2.72
C VAL A 26 4.52 6.10 -2.31
N SER A 27 4.90 7.01 -3.20
CA SER A 27 5.95 7.99 -2.96
C SER A 27 5.45 9.41 -3.22
N GLU A 28 5.94 10.36 -2.45
CA GLU A 28 5.74 11.81 -2.62
C GLU A 28 7.12 12.48 -2.62
N ASP A 29 7.41 13.29 -3.61
CA ASP A 29 8.71 13.97 -3.78
C ASP A 29 9.92 13.01 -3.69
N GLY A 30 9.77 11.81 -4.26
CA GLY A 30 10.80 10.77 -4.26
C GLY A 30 11.01 10.05 -2.92
N LYS A 31 10.19 10.35 -1.91
CA LYS A 31 10.21 9.66 -0.61
C LYS A 31 9.03 8.69 -0.50
N ILE A 32 9.29 7.49 -0.02
CA ILE A 32 8.24 6.51 0.25
C ILE A 32 7.40 7.01 1.41
N VAL A 33 6.09 7.09 1.20
CA VAL A 33 5.10 7.49 2.22
C VAL A 33 4.21 6.32 2.64
N ALA A 34 4.08 5.29 1.81
CA ALA A 34 3.41 4.05 2.18
C ALA A 34 3.90 2.85 1.37
N GLU A 35 3.91 1.71 2.00
CA GLU A 35 4.13 0.38 1.43
C GLU A 35 2.91 -0.48 1.77
N LEU A 36 2.30 -1.08 0.76
CA LEU A 36 1.08 -1.89 0.87
C LEU A 36 1.34 -3.26 0.26
N TYR A 37 0.89 -4.32 0.88
CA TYR A 37 0.94 -5.65 0.31
C TYR A 37 -0.15 -6.53 0.93
N ASP A 38 -0.67 -7.47 0.14
CA ASP A 38 -1.66 -8.41 0.66
C ASP A 38 -1.66 -9.71 -0.12
N TYR A 39 -1.97 -10.80 0.59
CA TYR A 39 -2.25 -12.10 0.03
C TYR A 39 -3.74 -12.20 -0.30
N ILE A 40 -4.06 -12.46 -1.57
CA ILE A 40 -5.45 -12.41 -2.07
C ILE A 40 -6.06 -13.80 -2.32
N GLY A 41 -5.43 -14.85 -1.79
CA GLY A 41 -5.89 -16.22 -2.02
C GLY A 41 -5.50 -16.72 -3.42
N VAL A 42 -6.34 -17.58 -4.00
CA VAL A 42 -6.10 -18.13 -5.34
C VAL A 42 -6.62 -17.18 -6.41
N ALA A 43 -5.73 -16.64 -7.22
CA ALA A 43 -6.07 -15.74 -8.31
C ALA A 43 -5.06 -15.85 -9.48
N THR A 44 -5.35 -15.17 -10.59
CA THR A 44 -4.40 -15.03 -11.69
C THR A 44 -3.44 -13.86 -11.45
N ASN A 45 -2.31 -13.88 -12.13
CA ASN A 45 -1.34 -12.79 -12.09
C ASN A 45 -1.99 -11.43 -12.39
N ASN A 46 -2.80 -11.35 -13.45
CA ASN A 46 -3.47 -10.11 -13.84
C ASN A 46 -4.42 -9.58 -12.75
N VAL A 47 -5.09 -10.46 -12.01
CA VAL A 47 -5.93 -10.06 -10.87
C VAL A 47 -5.08 -9.44 -9.78
N ALA A 48 -3.95 -10.05 -9.43
CA ALA A 48 -3.03 -9.53 -8.41
C ALA A 48 -2.47 -8.15 -8.79
N GLU A 49 -2.11 -7.96 -10.05
CA GLU A 49 -1.65 -6.67 -10.59
C GLU A 49 -2.70 -5.55 -10.43
N TYR A 50 -3.95 -5.84 -10.80
CA TYR A 50 -5.06 -4.90 -10.60
C TYR A 50 -5.32 -4.61 -9.12
N GLN A 51 -5.21 -5.61 -8.24
CA GLN A 51 -5.41 -5.42 -6.79
C GLN A 51 -4.34 -4.50 -6.19
N GLY A 52 -3.09 -4.64 -6.59
CA GLY A 52 -2.02 -3.71 -6.17
C GLY A 52 -2.29 -2.27 -6.61
N LEU A 53 -2.74 -2.08 -7.87
CA LEU A 53 -3.15 -0.78 -8.40
C LEU A 53 -4.32 -0.18 -7.60
N ILE A 54 -5.37 -0.96 -7.34
CA ILE A 54 -6.55 -0.52 -6.59
C ILE A 54 -6.17 -0.12 -5.17
N ALA A 55 -5.39 -0.94 -4.48
CA ALA A 55 -4.93 -0.67 -3.13
C ALA A 55 -4.14 0.64 -3.04
N GLY A 56 -3.18 0.84 -3.95
CA GLY A 56 -2.38 2.06 -4.00
C GLY A 56 -3.21 3.31 -4.28
N LEU A 57 -4.10 3.27 -5.28
CA LEU A 57 -4.98 4.40 -5.61
C LEU A 57 -5.96 4.73 -4.49
N THR A 58 -6.54 3.72 -3.84
CA THR A 58 -7.43 3.90 -2.68
C THR A 58 -6.69 4.57 -1.52
N HIS A 59 -5.45 4.13 -1.25
CA HIS A 59 -4.63 4.74 -0.21
C HIS A 59 -4.31 6.21 -0.51
N ILE A 60 -3.90 6.53 -1.74
CA ILE A 60 -3.62 7.91 -2.16
C ILE A 60 -4.88 8.78 -2.03
N HIS A 61 -6.04 8.26 -2.45
CA HIS A 61 -7.32 8.96 -2.32
C HIS A 61 -7.65 9.30 -0.86
N SER A 62 -7.33 8.40 0.08
CA SER A 62 -7.51 8.66 1.51
C SER A 62 -6.56 9.73 2.07
N LEU A 63 -5.38 9.91 1.46
CA LEU A 63 -4.42 10.95 1.84
C LEU A 63 -4.80 12.33 1.27
N ASP A 64 -5.20 12.36 0.00
CA ASP A 64 -5.63 13.58 -0.70
C ASP A 64 -6.46 13.20 -1.94
N PRO A 65 -7.79 13.40 -1.92
CA PRO A 65 -8.67 13.08 -3.06
C PRO A 65 -8.39 13.90 -4.34
N GLU A 66 -7.72 15.04 -4.20
CA GLU A 66 -7.39 15.96 -5.31
C GLU A 66 -5.94 15.81 -5.79
N ALA A 67 -5.20 14.82 -5.26
CA ALA A 67 -3.82 14.58 -5.65
C ALA A 67 -3.69 14.14 -7.11
N THR A 68 -2.63 14.56 -7.76
CA THR A 68 -2.23 13.96 -9.04
C THR A 68 -1.42 12.69 -8.79
N VAL A 69 -1.64 11.66 -9.61
CA VAL A 69 -0.97 10.36 -9.44
C VAL A 69 -0.31 9.93 -10.75
N GLU A 70 0.99 9.64 -10.69
CA GLU A 70 1.69 8.93 -11.74
C GLU A 70 1.82 7.45 -11.34
N VAL A 71 1.06 6.59 -12.01
CA VAL A 71 1.13 5.14 -11.84
C VAL A 71 2.21 4.58 -12.77
N GLN A 72 3.16 3.83 -12.22
CA GLN A 72 4.24 3.18 -12.91
C GLN A 72 4.19 1.68 -12.63
N MET A 73 3.98 0.87 -13.67
CA MET A 73 3.90 -0.60 -13.57
C MET A 73 4.67 -1.27 -14.70
N ASP A 74 5.20 -2.46 -14.44
CA ASP A 74 5.82 -3.31 -15.44
C ASP A 74 4.80 -4.23 -16.16
N SER A 75 3.54 -4.23 -15.69
CA SER A 75 2.41 -4.86 -16.37
C SER A 75 1.94 -4.02 -17.55
N LYS A 76 2.44 -4.35 -18.75
CA LYS A 76 2.00 -3.69 -19.98
C LYS A 76 0.49 -3.83 -20.18
N LEU A 77 -0.09 -4.99 -19.83
CA LEU A 77 -1.53 -5.23 -19.95
C LEU A 77 -2.32 -4.21 -19.14
N VAL A 78 -2.04 -4.07 -17.84
CA VAL A 78 -2.76 -3.14 -16.96
C VAL A 78 -2.59 -1.70 -17.43
N VAL A 79 -1.35 -1.28 -17.71
CA VAL A 79 -1.05 0.08 -18.20
C VAL A 79 -1.81 0.42 -19.48
N GLU A 80 -1.81 -0.47 -20.47
CA GLU A 80 -2.49 -0.23 -21.73
C GLU A 80 -4.03 -0.23 -21.59
N GLN A 81 -4.57 -1.11 -20.74
CA GLN A 81 -6.00 -1.16 -20.45
C GLN A 81 -6.48 0.06 -19.68
N MET A 82 -5.75 0.48 -18.66
CA MET A 82 -6.13 1.65 -17.84
C MET A 82 -5.95 2.96 -18.60
N SER A 83 -4.99 3.05 -19.51
CA SER A 83 -4.81 4.18 -20.43
C SER A 83 -5.85 4.22 -21.56
N GLY A 84 -6.72 3.19 -21.69
CA GLY A 84 -7.72 3.10 -22.74
C GLY A 84 -7.19 2.72 -24.14
N ARG A 85 -5.90 2.38 -24.25
CA ARG A 85 -5.29 1.98 -25.53
C ARG A 85 -5.64 0.54 -25.89
N TRP A 86 -5.86 -0.33 -24.91
CA TRP A 86 -6.29 -1.71 -25.14
C TRP A 86 -7.70 -1.96 -24.60
N GLN A 87 -8.47 -2.72 -25.41
CA GLN A 87 -9.80 -3.15 -25.01
C GLN A 87 -9.73 -4.25 -23.94
N ILE A 88 -10.57 -4.13 -22.91
CA ILE A 88 -10.71 -5.16 -21.87
C ILE A 88 -11.80 -6.16 -22.30
N LYS A 89 -11.41 -7.37 -22.68
CA LYS A 89 -12.32 -8.39 -23.21
C LYS A 89 -13.02 -9.20 -22.11
N HIS A 90 -12.28 -9.57 -21.05
CA HIS A 90 -12.79 -10.40 -19.96
C HIS A 90 -13.62 -9.60 -18.96
N SER A 91 -14.76 -10.16 -18.52
CA SER A 91 -15.70 -9.48 -17.62
C SER A 91 -15.08 -9.12 -16.26
N ASN A 92 -14.37 -10.07 -15.63
CA ASN A 92 -13.71 -9.84 -14.34
C ASN A 92 -12.61 -8.75 -14.43
N MET A 93 -11.88 -8.68 -15.54
CA MET A 93 -10.89 -7.60 -15.77
C MET A 93 -11.58 -6.24 -15.96
N ARG A 94 -12.77 -6.20 -16.58
CA ARG A 94 -13.58 -4.97 -16.68
C ARG A 94 -14.04 -4.48 -15.31
N GLU A 95 -14.43 -5.40 -14.45
CA GLU A 95 -14.81 -5.11 -13.07
C GLU A 95 -13.65 -4.50 -12.28
N LEU A 96 -12.48 -5.12 -12.33
CA LEU A 96 -11.27 -4.63 -11.67
C LEU A 96 -10.82 -3.26 -12.22
N ALA A 97 -10.88 -3.07 -13.54
CA ALA A 97 -10.58 -1.77 -14.14
C ALA A 97 -11.60 -0.70 -13.74
N ALA A 98 -12.88 -1.06 -13.56
CA ALA A 98 -13.89 -0.14 -13.03
C ALA A 98 -13.60 0.24 -11.57
N GLN A 99 -13.22 -0.73 -10.73
CA GLN A 99 -12.81 -0.49 -9.35
C GLN A 99 -11.57 0.42 -9.28
N ALA A 100 -10.56 0.16 -10.11
CA ALA A 100 -9.35 1.01 -10.17
C ALA A 100 -9.68 2.46 -10.59
N ARG A 101 -10.61 2.66 -11.53
CA ARG A 101 -11.08 4.00 -11.90
C ARG A 101 -11.90 4.68 -10.81
N ALA A 102 -12.62 3.91 -10.00
CA ALA A 102 -13.41 4.44 -8.88
C ALA A 102 -12.55 4.73 -7.64
N ALA A 103 -11.37 4.11 -7.52
CA ALA A 103 -10.48 4.26 -6.39
C ALA A 103 -9.88 5.67 -6.26
N HIS A 104 -9.72 6.38 -7.38
CA HIS A 104 -9.27 7.78 -7.41
C HIS A 104 -9.86 8.49 -8.63
N THR A 105 -9.86 9.84 -8.63
CA THR A 105 -10.38 10.65 -9.74
C THR A 105 -9.62 10.35 -11.04
N PRO A 106 -10.23 9.77 -12.08
CA PRO A 106 -9.50 9.25 -13.24
C PRO A 106 -8.73 10.32 -14.03
N SER A 107 -9.21 11.57 -14.05
CA SER A 107 -8.55 12.68 -14.73
C SER A 107 -7.24 13.13 -14.06
N LEU A 108 -7.01 12.73 -12.82
CA LEU A 108 -5.81 13.03 -12.04
C LEU A 108 -4.77 11.90 -12.10
N VAL A 109 -5.10 10.76 -12.76
CA VAL A 109 -4.22 9.59 -12.82
C VAL A 109 -3.62 9.43 -14.21
N LYS A 110 -2.30 9.29 -14.28
CA LYS A 110 -1.56 8.92 -15.49
C LYS A 110 -0.92 7.56 -15.32
N TYR A 111 -0.83 6.80 -16.41
CA TYR A 111 -0.29 5.44 -16.41
C TYR A 111 0.92 5.36 -17.33
N SER A 112 2.03 4.86 -16.80
CA SER A 112 3.31 4.68 -17.50
C SER A 112 3.81 3.26 -17.32
N TRP A 113 4.28 2.64 -18.39
CA TRP A 113 4.96 1.37 -18.31
C TRP A 113 6.43 1.58 -17.95
N ILE A 114 6.94 0.77 -17.02
CA ILE A 114 8.35 0.74 -16.63
C ILE A 114 8.93 -0.67 -16.79
N PRO A 115 10.24 -0.82 -17.03
CA PRO A 115 10.91 -2.12 -16.98
C PRO A 115 10.83 -2.72 -15.57
N ARG A 116 10.82 -4.06 -15.50
CA ARG A 116 10.68 -4.81 -14.24
C ARG A 116 11.77 -4.48 -13.20
N ASP A 117 12.98 -4.21 -13.62
CA ASP A 117 14.08 -3.82 -12.73
C ASP A 117 13.81 -2.50 -11.99
N LEU A 118 13.01 -1.61 -12.57
CA LEU A 118 12.55 -0.38 -11.92
C LEU A 118 11.32 -0.57 -11.00
N ASN A 119 10.67 -1.75 -11.05
CA ASN A 119 9.54 -2.10 -10.19
C ASN A 119 9.91 -3.08 -9.05
N SER A 120 11.20 -3.30 -8.83
CA SER A 120 11.73 -4.30 -7.89
C SER A 120 11.24 -4.14 -6.44
N HIS A 121 10.86 -2.94 -6.03
CA HIS A 121 10.35 -2.71 -4.68
C HIS A 121 8.93 -3.28 -4.52
N ALA A 122 8.03 -2.99 -5.46
CA ALA A 122 6.68 -3.54 -5.44
C ALA A 122 6.70 -5.07 -5.63
N ASP A 123 7.57 -5.60 -6.52
CA ASP A 123 7.79 -7.06 -6.68
C ASP A 123 8.20 -7.73 -5.35
N ARG A 124 9.12 -7.12 -4.60
CA ARG A 124 9.53 -7.64 -3.28
C ARG A 124 8.38 -7.68 -2.28
N LEU A 125 7.51 -6.67 -2.27
CA LEU A 125 6.32 -6.64 -1.41
C LEU A 125 5.29 -7.70 -1.82
N ALA A 126 5.06 -7.89 -3.11
CA ALA A 126 4.20 -8.96 -3.63
C ALA A 126 4.72 -10.35 -3.22
N ASN A 127 6.03 -10.57 -3.32
CA ASN A 127 6.66 -11.81 -2.85
C ASN A 127 6.55 -11.98 -1.33
N LYS A 128 6.71 -10.89 -0.55
CA LYS A 128 6.50 -10.90 0.92
C LYS A 128 5.09 -11.33 1.30
N ALA A 129 4.07 -10.85 0.57
CA ALA A 129 2.68 -11.26 0.76
C ALA A 129 2.48 -12.76 0.48
N LEU A 130 3.07 -13.26 -0.60
CA LEU A 130 3.02 -14.67 -1.01
C LEU A 130 3.76 -15.61 -0.04
N ASP A 131 4.90 -15.18 0.50
CA ASP A 131 5.70 -16.01 1.41
C ASP A 131 5.06 -16.15 2.78
N ASN A 132 4.37 -15.11 3.24
CA ASN A 132 3.74 -15.08 4.55
C ASN A 132 2.25 -15.45 4.52
N GLU A 133 1.64 -15.59 3.33
CA GLU A 133 0.19 -15.70 3.12
C GLU A 133 -0.58 -14.65 3.95
N SER A 134 -0.06 -13.41 3.99
CA SER A 134 -0.55 -12.33 4.83
C SER A 134 -0.35 -10.98 4.17
N GLY A 135 -1.10 -10.00 4.63
CA GLY A 135 -1.00 -8.61 4.19
C GLY A 135 -0.46 -7.67 5.28
N GLY A 136 -0.10 -6.48 4.86
CA GLY A 136 0.33 -5.41 5.75
C GLY A 136 0.35 -4.07 5.04
N SER A 137 0.36 -3.01 5.83
CA SER A 137 0.60 -1.66 5.35
C SER A 137 1.56 -0.96 6.30
N GLU A 138 2.58 -0.35 5.74
CA GLU A 138 3.50 0.51 6.48
C GLU A 138 3.38 1.93 5.92
N SER A 139 2.95 2.86 6.76
CA SER A 139 2.87 4.27 6.41
C SER A 139 4.11 4.98 6.96
N HIS A 140 4.87 5.59 6.08
CA HIS A 140 6.07 6.37 6.41
C HIS A 140 5.80 7.88 6.42
N VAL A 141 4.53 8.27 6.51
CA VAL A 141 4.20 9.69 6.67
C VAL A 141 4.79 10.13 8.02
N PRO A 142 5.76 11.04 8.05
CA PRO A 142 6.19 11.63 9.29
C PRO A 142 4.97 12.31 9.89
N VAL A 143 4.51 11.82 11.03
CA VAL A 143 3.50 12.54 11.82
C VAL A 143 4.16 13.86 12.19
N GLN A 144 3.88 14.91 11.45
CA GLN A 144 4.20 16.26 11.87
C GLN A 144 3.25 16.57 13.03
N ILE A 145 3.66 16.15 14.23
CA ILE A 145 3.01 16.59 15.46
C ILE A 145 3.41 18.06 15.63
N ASN A 146 2.49 18.92 15.23
CA ASN A 146 2.66 20.36 15.39
C ASN A 146 2.32 20.71 16.84
N TYR A 147 3.24 20.39 17.74
CA TYR A 147 3.10 20.59 19.20
C TYR A 147 2.73 22.04 19.60
N LEU A 148 2.92 23.00 18.70
CA LEU A 148 2.65 24.42 18.98
C LEU A 148 1.23 24.83 18.57
N THR A 149 0.63 24.25 17.53
CA THR A 149 -0.71 24.64 17.06
C THR A 149 -1.84 23.86 17.74
N ASP A 150 -1.60 22.60 18.12
CA ASP A 150 -2.60 21.81 18.86
C ASP A 150 -2.76 22.25 20.33
N ARG A 151 -1.72 22.78 20.93
CA ARG A 151 -1.82 23.36 22.29
C ARG A 151 -2.69 24.61 22.36
N LEU A 152 -2.90 25.29 21.25
CA LEU A 152 -3.69 26.54 21.22
C LEU A 152 -5.18 26.30 20.86
N ARG A 153 -5.57 25.05 20.59
CA ARG A 153 -6.94 24.72 20.13
C ARG A 153 -7.76 23.84 21.07
N SER A 154 -7.19 23.28 22.13
CA SER A 154 -7.95 22.43 23.06
C SER A 154 -7.95 23.01 24.47
N ASP A 155 -9.14 23.31 24.97
CA ASP A 155 -9.40 23.50 26.39
C ASP A 155 -9.36 22.18 27.19
N GLU A 156 -8.88 21.09 26.54
CA GLU A 156 -8.80 19.77 27.13
C GLU A 156 -7.50 19.58 27.91
N VAL A 157 -7.62 18.95 29.07
CA VAL A 157 -6.49 18.59 29.94
C VAL A 157 -5.56 17.66 29.16
N PRO A 158 -4.26 17.99 28.99
CA PRO A 158 -3.35 17.19 28.21
C PRO A 158 -3.20 15.78 28.80
N THR A 159 -3.49 14.77 27.95
CA THR A 159 -3.25 13.37 28.30
C THR A 159 -1.76 13.07 28.17
N THR A 160 -1.11 12.75 29.29
CA THR A 160 0.29 12.33 29.29
C THR A 160 0.37 10.82 29.07
N ILE A 161 0.93 10.41 27.93
CA ILE A 161 1.17 9.00 27.63
C ILE A 161 2.61 8.66 28.03
N TYR A 162 2.77 7.78 29.02
CA TYR A 162 4.07 7.22 29.39
C TYR A 162 4.34 5.96 28.58
N LEU A 163 5.29 6.03 27.65
CA LEU A 163 5.82 4.86 26.97
C LEU A 163 6.95 4.25 27.80
N ILE A 164 6.66 3.20 28.55
CA ILE A 164 7.65 2.49 29.33
C ILE A 164 8.14 1.29 28.51
N ARG A 165 9.39 1.34 28.05
CA ARG A 165 10.08 0.19 27.52
C ARG A 165 10.72 -0.58 28.67
N HIS A 166 10.24 -1.78 28.96
CA HIS A 166 10.89 -2.63 29.94
C HIS A 166 12.25 -3.14 29.40
N GLY A 167 13.24 -3.17 30.25
CA GLY A 167 14.52 -3.79 29.96
C GLY A 167 14.42 -5.32 29.90
N GLU A 168 15.47 -5.98 29.44
CA GLU A 168 15.57 -7.42 29.50
C GLU A 168 15.47 -7.91 30.97
N THR A 169 14.58 -8.86 31.19
CA THR A 169 14.44 -9.55 32.46
C THR A 169 14.93 -10.98 32.29
N PRO A 170 15.25 -11.74 33.36
CA PRO A 170 15.61 -13.14 33.24
C PRO A 170 14.57 -14.01 32.54
N MET A 171 13.32 -13.55 32.46
CA MET A 171 12.22 -14.22 31.75
C MET A 171 12.15 -13.89 30.26
N THR A 172 12.78 -12.81 29.80
CA THR A 172 12.77 -12.37 28.39
C THR A 172 13.37 -13.42 27.42
N PRO A 173 14.48 -14.09 27.75
CA PRO A 173 15.03 -15.17 26.91
C PRO A 173 14.09 -16.37 26.77
N GLU A 174 13.23 -16.63 27.76
CA GLU A 174 12.26 -17.72 27.76
C GLU A 174 10.94 -17.35 27.08
N ARG A 175 10.80 -16.15 26.52
CA ARG A 175 9.58 -15.62 25.91
C ARG A 175 8.35 -15.67 26.81
N ARG A 176 8.52 -15.53 28.12
CA ARG A 176 7.44 -15.47 29.10
C ARG A 176 7.06 -14.03 29.40
N PHE A 177 5.76 -13.76 29.54
CA PHE A 177 5.27 -12.46 29.97
C PHE A 177 5.60 -12.23 31.45
N SER A 178 6.32 -11.13 31.73
CA SER A 178 6.64 -10.69 33.10
C SER A 178 5.55 -9.86 33.77
N GLY A 179 4.36 -9.80 33.20
CA GLY A 179 3.32 -8.84 33.58
C GLY A 179 2.14 -9.37 34.37
N SER A 180 2.08 -10.61 34.80
CA SER A 180 1.01 -11.09 35.66
C SER A 180 1.55 -11.54 37.01
N SER A 181 0.99 -10.90 38.02
CA SER A 181 1.13 -11.18 39.44
C SER A 181 1.37 -12.65 39.77
N HIS A 182 2.50 -12.93 40.40
CA HIS A 182 2.59 -14.06 41.27
C HIS A 182 2.15 -13.64 42.68
N ASN A 183 1.01 -14.11 43.10
CA ASN A 183 0.79 -14.45 44.49
C ASN A 183 1.32 -15.86 44.72
#